data_38b79094181197e22c287cad2804ad7a
#
_entry.id   38b79094181197e22c287cad2804ad7a
#
_cell.length_a   1.000
_cell.length_b   1.000
_cell.length_c   1.000
_cell.angle_alpha   90.00
_cell.angle_beta   90.00
_cell.angle_gamma   90.00
#
_symmetry.space_group_name_H-M   'P 1'
#
loop_
_entity.id
_entity.type
_entity.pdbx_description
1 polymer ?
#
loop_
_entity_poly.entity_id
_entity_poly.type
_entity_poly.pdbx_seq_one_letter_code
_entity_poly.pdbx_strand_id
1 'polypeptide(L)'
;NREWGYAYREVDPVGGHDPYSSSKAAAEIAVESWRNSVFGDGADAAIATSRAGNVIGGGDFAEDRIIPDIIRSLQGGKTIAVRNPQATRPWQHVLESLSGYLTLAERMHHAQSDKDVDRLRQLCSAWNFGPLPEANRTVEEVVETALKHWPGSWQDQSQSAAVHEATFLGLAIDKSTRGLNWYPRWSFDKTIQMTIDWYRKVAEGECPRSLALEQIREYECSSSL
;
A
#
# COMPACT_ATOMS: atom_id res chain seq x y z
N ASN A 1 -14.85 6.93 -2.23
CA ASN A 1 -14.75 6.07 -3.41
C ASN A 1 -16.06 6.13 -4.20
N ARG A 2 -15.98 6.32 -5.50
CA ARG A 2 -17.13 6.34 -6.42
C ARG A 2 -17.25 5.05 -7.23
N GLU A 3 -16.41 4.06 -6.93
CA GLU A 3 -16.33 2.76 -7.61
C GLU A 3 -16.23 2.89 -9.14
N TRP A 4 -15.48 3.87 -9.59
CA TRP A 4 -15.24 4.05 -11.02
C TRP A 4 -14.39 2.92 -11.57
N GLY A 5 -14.58 2.59 -12.84
CA GLY A 5 -13.78 1.58 -13.54
C GLY A 5 -12.34 2.01 -13.87
N TYR A 6 -11.85 3.12 -13.30
CA TYR A 6 -10.48 3.61 -13.47
C TYR A 6 -9.84 3.95 -12.13
N ALA A 7 -8.50 3.92 -12.11
CA ALA A 7 -7.72 4.18 -10.91
C ALA A 7 -7.72 5.67 -10.52
N TYR A 8 -7.75 5.97 -9.22
CA TYR A 8 -7.74 7.32 -8.69
C TYR A 8 -6.37 8.00 -8.85
N ARG A 9 -6.39 9.22 -9.37
CA ARG A 9 -5.22 10.07 -9.52
C ARG A 9 -5.07 11.02 -8.34
N GLU A 10 -3.92 11.63 -8.20
CA GLU A 10 -3.62 12.60 -7.13
C GLU A 10 -4.48 13.87 -7.19
N VAL A 11 -4.96 14.21 -8.39
CA VAL A 11 -5.81 15.40 -8.67
C VAL A 11 -7.31 15.13 -8.48
N ASP A 12 -7.71 13.87 -8.27
CA ASP A 12 -9.10 13.54 -8.08
C ASP A 12 -9.57 14.04 -6.70
N PRO A 13 -10.83 14.52 -6.58
CA PRO A 13 -11.33 15.08 -5.33
C PRO A 13 -11.20 14.11 -4.15
N VAL A 14 -10.66 14.60 -3.03
CA VAL A 14 -10.64 13.87 -1.76
C VAL A 14 -11.95 14.05 -1.00
N GLY A 15 -12.29 13.09 -0.16
CA GLY A 15 -13.51 13.11 0.65
C GLY A 15 -13.70 11.76 1.36
N GLY A 16 -14.79 11.59 2.11
CA GLY A 16 -15.05 10.34 2.78
C GLY A 16 -16.47 10.23 3.32
N HIS A 17 -17.00 9.00 3.31
CA HIS A 17 -18.30 8.67 3.90
C HIS A 17 -18.22 8.32 5.39
N ASP A 18 -17.06 7.88 5.83
CA ASP A 18 -16.81 7.43 7.19
C ASP A 18 -15.76 8.33 7.89
N PRO A 19 -15.67 8.29 9.23
CA PRO A 19 -14.72 9.12 9.98
C PRO A 19 -13.26 8.91 9.60
N TYR A 20 -12.87 7.68 9.23
CA TYR A 20 -11.50 7.37 8.83
C TYR A 20 -11.16 8.03 7.49
N SER A 21 -11.95 7.79 6.45
CA SER A 21 -11.72 8.40 5.13
C SER A 21 -11.81 9.93 5.17
N SER A 22 -12.73 10.47 5.96
CA SER A 22 -12.85 11.91 6.19
C SER A 22 -11.61 12.49 6.87
N SER A 23 -11.04 11.80 7.87
CA SER A 23 -9.81 12.24 8.56
C SER A 23 -8.60 12.25 7.62
N LYS A 24 -8.48 11.26 6.72
CA LYS A 24 -7.42 11.21 5.71
C LYS A 24 -7.57 12.33 4.67
N ALA A 25 -8.78 12.59 4.22
CA ALA A 25 -9.07 13.72 3.33
C ALA A 25 -8.74 15.07 3.99
N ALA A 26 -9.12 15.26 5.25
CA ALA A 26 -8.80 16.47 6.01
C ALA A 26 -7.28 16.67 6.17
N ALA A 27 -6.51 15.62 6.40
CA ALA A 27 -5.06 15.68 6.45
C ALA A 27 -4.45 16.16 5.12
N GLU A 28 -4.93 15.67 3.97
CA GLU A 28 -4.48 16.12 2.65
C GLU A 28 -4.77 17.61 2.44
N ILE A 29 -5.99 18.05 2.76
CA ILE A 29 -6.41 19.46 2.63
C ILE A 29 -5.57 20.36 3.54
N ALA A 30 -5.33 19.94 4.78
CA ALA A 30 -4.50 20.69 5.72
C ALA A 30 -3.06 20.83 5.23
N VAL A 31 -2.43 19.73 4.78
CA VAL A 31 -1.06 19.75 4.25
C VAL A 31 -0.97 20.61 2.99
N GLU A 32 -1.95 20.55 2.10
CA GLU A 32 -1.99 21.42 0.91
C GLU A 32 -2.06 22.91 1.31
N SER A 33 -2.90 23.26 2.28
CA SER A 33 -3.00 24.62 2.80
C SER A 33 -1.67 25.10 3.39
N TRP A 34 -1.01 24.28 4.22
CA TRP A 34 0.30 24.58 4.79
C TRP A 34 1.37 24.75 3.71
N ARG A 35 1.39 23.88 2.72
CA ARG A 35 2.31 23.94 1.58
C ARG A 35 2.17 25.27 0.82
N ASN A 36 0.94 25.70 0.58
CA ASN A 36 0.66 26.90 -0.19
C ASN A 36 0.88 28.22 0.61
N SER A 37 0.79 28.18 1.95
CA SER A 37 0.81 29.38 2.78
C SER A 37 2.09 29.57 3.59
N VAL A 38 2.71 28.50 4.08
CA VAL A 38 3.85 28.54 5.00
C VAL A 38 5.12 27.97 4.39
N PHE A 39 4.99 26.88 3.63
CA PHE A 39 6.10 26.16 3.03
C PHE A 39 6.19 26.40 1.51
N GLY A 40 5.88 27.63 1.08
CA GLY A 40 6.01 28.08 -0.30
C GLY A 40 7.46 28.35 -0.68
N ASP A 41 7.63 29.09 -1.77
CA ASP A 41 8.96 29.43 -2.32
C ASP A 41 9.86 30.11 -1.28
N GLY A 42 11.06 29.58 -1.13
CA GLY A 42 12.06 30.11 -0.19
C GLY A 42 11.95 29.63 1.25
N ALA A 43 11.01 28.73 1.57
CA ALA A 43 10.96 28.10 2.89
C ALA A 43 12.10 27.09 3.08
N ASP A 44 12.57 26.95 4.33
CA ASP A 44 13.62 26.00 4.69
C ASP A 44 13.16 24.54 4.66
N ALA A 45 11.84 24.28 4.57
CA ALA A 45 11.26 22.95 4.55
C ALA A 45 10.36 22.74 3.32
N ALA A 46 10.45 21.54 2.75
CA ALA A 46 9.64 21.08 1.63
C ALA A 46 8.66 19.99 2.09
N ILE A 47 7.40 20.07 1.66
CA ILE A 47 6.35 19.15 2.07
C ILE A 47 5.67 18.49 0.88
N ALA A 48 5.61 17.16 0.91
CA ALA A 48 4.82 16.34 -0.01
C ALA A 48 3.93 15.37 0.77
N THR A 49 2.88 14.84 0.15
CA THR A 49 2.09 13.74 0.69
C THR A 49 2.25 12.48 -0.15
N SER A 50 2.33 11.34 0.51
CA SER A 50 2.44 10.03 -0.13
C SER A 50 1.23 9.18 0.22
N ARG A 51 0.56 8.66 -0.81
CA ARG A 51 -0.63 7.82 -0.68
C ARG A 51 -0.30 6.42 -1.15
N ALA A 52 -0.72 5.42 -0.38
CA ALA A 52 -0.61 4.02 -0.74
C ALA A 52 -1.96 3.32 -0.63
N GLY A 53 -2.13 2.24 -1.39
CA GLY A 53 -3.33 1.39 -1.33
C GLY A 53 -3.27 0.40 -0.18
N ASN A 54 -3.77 -0.83 -0.44
CA ASN A 54 -3.74 -1.91 0.53
C ASN A 54 -2.31 -2.45 0.67
N VAL A 55 -1.63 -2.01 1.72
CA VAL A 55 -0.25 -2.39 2.03
C VAL A 55 -0.27 -3.58 2.97
N ILE A 56 0.48 -4.63 2.63
CA ILE A 56 0.64 -5.85 3.43
C ILE A 56 2.13 -6.17 3.64
N GLY A 57 2.41 -6.96 4.67
CA GLY A 57 3.77 -7.35 5.02
C GLY A 57 3.80 -8.04 6.37
N GLY A 58 4.95 -8.51 6.79
CA GLY A 58 5.12 -9.15 8.10
C GLY A 58 4.96 -8.16 9.27
N GLY A 59 4.41 -8.63 10.39
CA GLY A 59 4.35 -7.87 11.64
C GLY A 59 3.06 -7.06 11.89
N ASP A 60 2.06 -7.12 11.02
CA ASP A 60 0.73 -6.59 11.29
C ASP A 60 -0.11 -7.66 12.01
N PHE A 61 -0.64 -7.32 13.19
CA PHE A 61 -1.50 -8.19 13.99
C PHE A 61 -2.87 -7.53 14.28
N ALA A 62 -3.22 -6.45 13.57
CA ALA A 62 -4.48 -5.77 13.77
C ALA A 62 -5.68 -6.69 13.48
N GLU A 63 -6.75 -6.50 14.23
CA GLU A 63 -8.02 -7.19 14.02
C GLU A 63 -8.74 -6.65 12.79
N ASP A 64 -9.63 -7.45 12.22
CA ASP A 64 -10.47 -7.10 11.06
C ASP A 64 -9.68 -6.74 9.78
N ARG A 65 -8.45 -7.28 9.66
CA ARG A 65 -7.65 -7.20 8.43
C ARG A 65 -7.39 -8.58 7.87
N ILE A 66 -7.51 -8.71 6.56
CA ILE A 66 -7.48 -10.02 5.89
C ILE A 66 -6.19 -10.81 6.15
N ILE A 67 -5.01 -10.22 6.06
CA ILE A 67 -3.74 -10.95 6.31
C ILE A 67 -3.63 -11.39 7.76
N PRO A 68 -3.76 -10.52 8.78
CA PRO A 68 -3.80 -10.95 10.18
C PRO A 68 -4.85 -12.04 10.48
N ASP A 69 -6.04 -11.95 9.86
CA ASP A 69 -7.11 -12.94 10.05
C ASP A 69 -6.73 -14.30 9.44
N ILE A 70 -6.14 -14.32 8.24
CA ILE A 70 -5.56 -15.53 7.63
C ILE A 70 -4.53 -16.14 8.58
N ILE A 71 -3.57 -15.35 9.06
CA ILE A 71 -2.48 -15.84 9.90
C ILE A 71 -3.01 -16.43 11.22
N ARG A 72 -3.92 -15.73 11.91
CA ARG A 72 -4.54 -16.23 13.14
C ARG A 72 -5.25 -17.56 12.92
N SER A 73 -5.96 -17.69 11.80
CA SER A 73 -6.68 -18.93 11.47
C SER A 73 -5.70 -20.07 11.20
N LEU A 74 -4.67 -19.84 10.39
CA LEU A 74 -3.66 -20.85 10.04
C LEU A 74 -2.86 -21.31 11.28
N GLN A 75 -2.41 -20.38 12.12
CA GLN A 75 -1.72 -20.71 13.38
C GLN A 75 -2.61 -21.51 14.33
N GLY A 76 -3.89 -21.23 14.35
CA GLY A 76 -4.88 -21.94 15.17
C GLY A 76 -5.40 -23.25 14.56
N GLY A 77 -4.94 -23.63 13.36
CA GLY A 77 -5.47 -24.81 12.64
C GLY A 77 -6.95 -24.69 12.28
N LYS A 78 -7.46 -23.46 12.10
CA LYS A 78 -8.87 -23.15 11.83
C LYS A 78 -9.09 -22.80 10.37
N THR A 79 -10.32 -23.03 9.88
CA THR A 79 -10.75 -22.54 8.58
C THR A 79 -10.82 -21.01 8.57
N ILE A 80 -10.26 -20.39 7.54
CA ILE A 80 -10.29 -18.95 7.34
C ILE A 80 -11.71 -18.51 6.95
N ALA A 81 -12.29 -17.59 7.70
CA ALA A 81 -13.60 -17.00 7.40
C ALA A 81 -13.44 -15.74 6.55
N VAL A 82 -14.00 -15.72 5.35
CA VAL A 82 -13.91 -14.58 4.41
C VAL A 82 -15.29 -13.94 4.27
N ARG A 83 -15.40 -12.67 4.69
CA ARG A 83 -16.68 -11.93 4.69
C ARG A 83 -17.05 -11.33 3.33
N ASN A 84 -16.06 -10.94 2.53
CA ASN A 84 -16.27 -10.32 1.21
C ASN A 84 -15.21 -10.80 0.22
N PRO A 85 -15.33 -12.05 -0.29
CA PRO A 85 -14.31 -12.64 -1.17
C PRO A 85 -14.14 -11.90 -2.50
N GLN A 86 -15.20 -11.26 -3.01
CA GLN A 86 -15.19 -10.60 -4.32
C GLN A 86 -14.69 -9.15 -4.29
N ALA A 87 -14.43 -8.58 -3.12
CA ALA A 87 -13.88 -7.24 -3.03
C ALA A 87 -12.47 -7.17 -3.61
N THR A 88 -12.25 -6.26 -4.57
CA THR A 88 -10.98 -6.06 -5.27
C THR A 88 -10.19 -4.92 -4.63
N ARG A 89 -8.89 -5.13 -4.39
CA ARG A 89 -7.99 -4.13 -3.81
C ARG A 89 -6.64 -4.13 -4.54
N PRO A 90 -5.92 -2.99 -4.55
CA PRO A 90 -4.58 -2.87 -5.10
C PRO A 90 -3.55 -3.36 -4.05
N TRP A 91 -3.28 -4.66 -4.04
CA TRP A 91 -2.38 -5.28 -3.06
C TRP A 91 -0.92 -5.00 -3.39
N GLN A 92 -0.18 -4.49 -2.40
CA GLN A 92 1.26 -4.26 -2.53
C GLN A 92 1.99 -4.59 -1.23
N HIS A 93 3.26 -4.99 -1.36
CA HIS A 93 4.11 -5.18 -0.20
C HIS A 93 4.51 -3.84 0.42
N VAL A 94 4.72 -3.81 1.73
CA VAL A 94 5.11 -2.60 2.46
C VAL A 94 6.40 -1.98 1.91
N LEU A 95 7.34 -2.78 1.43
CA LEU A 95 8.60 -2.31 0.83
C LEU A 95 8.37 -1.51 -0.46
N GLU A 96 7.31 -1.79 -1.22
CA GLU A 96 6.95 -0.98 -2.39
C GLU A 96 6.63 0.47 -1.99
N SER A 97 5.73 0.64 -1.04
CA SER A 97 5.36 1.97 -0.55
C SER A 97 6.56 2.71 0.04
N LEU A 98 7.36 2.01 0.87
CA LEU A 98 8.54 2.59 1.52
C LEU A 98 9.60 2.99 0.50
N SER A 99 9.84 2.19 -0.54
CA SER A 99 10.79 2.56 -1.61
C SER A 99 10.34 3.83 -2.35
N GLY A 100 9.02 3.95 -2.61
CA GLY A 100 8.45 5.14 -3.20
C GLY A 100 8.62 6.38 -2.33
N TYR A 101 8.37 6.25 -1.02
CA TYR A 101 8.54 7.37 -0.07
C TYR A 101 10.01 7.81 0.02
N LEU A 102 10.94 6.87 0.08
CA LEU A 102 12.38 7.17 0.10
C LEU A 102 12.83 7.81 -1.21
N THR A 103 12.37 7.30 -2.36
CA THR A 103 12.67 7.89 -3.67
C THR A 103 12.18 9.34 -3.76
N LEU A 104 10.95 9.62 -3.30
CA LEU A 104 10.43 10.99 -3.27
C LEU A 104 11.27 11.89 -2.39
N ALA A 105 11.60 11.44 -1.17
CA ALA A 105 12.43 12.19 -0.23
C ALA A 105 13.83 12.49 -0.79
N GLU A 106 14.46 11.51 -1.43
CA GLU A 106 15.75 11.66 -2.10
C GLU A 106 15.69 12.71 -3.22
N ARG A 107 14.67 12.64 -4.09
CA ARG A 107 14.48 13.62 -5.17
C ARG A 107 14.24 15.03 -4.64
N MET A 108 13.45 15.17 -3.57
CA MET A 108 13.24 16.47 -2.91
C MET A 108 14.54 17.00 -2.32
N HIS A 109 15.33 16.16 -1.65
CA HIS A 109 16.63 16.54 -1.09
C HIS A 109 17.61 17.00 -2.18
N HIS A 110 17.72 16.30 -3.29
CA HIS A 110 18.57 16.69 -4.41
C HIS A 110 18.13 18.03 -5.01
N ALA A 111 16.83 18.19 -5.31
CA ALA A 111 16.32 19.44 -5.85
C ALA A 111 16.58 20.64 -4.92
N GLN A 112 16.46 20.44 -3.60
CA GLN A 112 16.78 21.48 -2.61
C GLN A 112 18.27 21.78 -2.56
N SER A 113 19.14 20.76 -2.58
CA SER A 113 20.60 20.92 -2.58
C SER A 113 21.12 21.62 -3.82
N ASP A 114 20.56 21.28 -4.97
CA ASP A 114 20.91 21.89 -6.28
C ASP A 114 20.26 23.25 -6.49
N LYS A 115 19.41 23.71 -5.56
CA LYS A 115 18.61 24.93 -5.64
C LYS A 115 17.71 24.99 -6.88
N ASP A 116 17.25 23.82 -7.35
CA ASP A 116 16.27 23.68 -8.42
C ASP A 116 14.85 23.91 -7.86
N VAL A 117 14.49 25.20 -7.76
CA VAL A 117 13.20 25.63 -7.17
C VAL A 117 12.01 25.10 -7.96
N ASP A 118 12.10 25.05 -9.28
CA ASP A 118 10.99 24.57 -10.11
C ASP A 118 10.78 23.07 -9.94
N ARG A 119 11.86 22.32 -9.89
CA ARG A 119 11.78 20.88 -9.61
C ARG A 119 11.27 20.61 -8.20
N LEU A 120 11.76 21.32 -7.20
CA LEU A 120 11.30 21.18 -5.82
C LEU A 120 9.81 21.49 -5.71
N ARG A 121 9.33 22.54 -6.35
CA ARG A 121 7.89 22.90 -6.39
C ARG A 121 7.03 21.78 -6.99
N GLN A 122 7.48 21.14 -8.07
CA GLN A 122 6.78 20.00 -8.67
C GLN A 122 6.71 18.79 -7.72
N LEU A 123 7.78 18.53 -6.96
CA LEU A 123 7.87 17.44 -6.00
C LEU A 123 7.00 17.69 -4.77
N CYS A 124 6.86 18.94 -4.32
CA CYS A 124 6.00 19.34 -3.21
C CYS A 124 4.51 19.23 -3.54
N SER A 125 4.02 18.02 -3.72
CA SER A 125 2.64 17.71 -4.12
C SER A 125 2.21 16.34 -3.57
N ALA A 126 0.97 15.90 -3.88
CA ALA A 126 0.54 14.56 -3.57
C ALA A 126 1.11 13.54 -4.58
N TRP A 127 1.46 12.34 -4.09
CA TRP A 127 2.02 11.24 -4.87
C TRP A 127 1.37 9.91 -4.52
N ASN A 128 0.92 9.16 -5.52
CA ASN A 128 0.40 7.82 -5.36
C ASN A 128 1.51 6.79 -5.58
N PHE A 129 1.60 5.83 -4.65
CA PHE A 129 2.45 4.64 -4.75
C PHE A 129 1.56 3.41 -4.64
N GLY A 130 1.44 2.67 -5.72
CA GLY A 130 0.57 1.52 -5.82
C GLY A 130 1.16 0.45 -6.72
N PRO A 131 0.55 -0.73 -6.77
CA PRO A 131 0.97 -1.79 -7.66
C PRO A 131 0.53 -1.51 -9.10
N LEU A 132 1.03 -2.30 -10.04
CA LEU A 132 0.49 -2.34 -11.40
C LEU A 132 -0.95 -2.86 -11.38
N PRO A 133 -1.77 -2.53 -12.41
CA PRO A 133 -3.19 -2.94 -12.48
C PRO A 133 -3.41 -4.44 -12.30
N GLU A 134 -2.46 -5.28 -12.71
CA GLU A 134 -2.51 -6.74 -12.60
C GLU A 134 -2.47 -7.24 -11.16
N ALA A 135 -2.08 -6.41 -10.21
CA ALA A 135 -2.14 -6.70 -8.77
C ALA A 135 -3.44 -6.24 -8.09
N ASN A 136 -4.39 -5.70 -8.86
CA ASN A 136 -5.75 -5.50 -8.39
C ASN A 136 -6.45 -6.87 -8.39
N ARG A 137 -6.49 -7.51 -7.22
CA ARG A 137 -7.00 -8.86 -7.03
C ARG A 137 -8.08 -8.90 -5.96
N THR A 138 -8.94 -9.90 -6.06
CA THR A 138 -9.99 -10.15 -5.07
C THR A 138 -9.40 -10.65 -3.75
N VAL A 139 -10.16 -10.52 -2.68
CA VAL A 139 -9.82 -11.11 -1.37
C VAL A 139 -9.73 -12.64 -1.47
N GLU A 140 -10.58 -13.29 -2.27
CA GLU A 140 -10.52 -14.71 -2.58
C GLU A 140 -9.16 -15.10 -3.16
N GLU A 141 -8.67 -14.38 -4.20
CA GLU A 141 -7.36 -14.62 -4.80
C GLU A 141 -6.20 -14.44 -3.79
N VAL A 142 -6.33 -13.49 -2.85
CA VAL A 142 -5.35 -13.33 -1.76
C VAL A 142 -5.31 -14.56 -0.88
N VAL A 143 -6.48 -15.06 -0.45
CA VAL A 143 -6.57 -16.25 0.41
C VAL A 143 -6.06 -17.49 -0.32
N GLU A 144 -6.48 -17.72 -1.55
CA GLU A 144 -6.04 -18.86 -2.35
C GLU A 144 -4.53 -18.85 -2.58
N THR A 145 -3.96 -17.66 -2.86
CA THR A 145 -2.51 -17.54 -3.03
C THR A 145 -1.77 -17.72 -1.70
N ALA A 146 -2.28 -17.21 -0.59
CA ALA A 146 -1.72 -17.43 0.74
C ALA A 146 -1.66 -18.93 1.09
N LEU A 147 -2.71 -19.69 0.77
CA LEU A 147 -2.79 -21.12 1.02
C LEU A 147 -1.79 -21.97 0.21
N LYS A 148 -1.21 -21.45 -0.87
CA LYS A 148 -0.08 -22.08 -1.58
C LYS A 148 1.20 -22.07 -0.75
N HIS A 149 1.35 -21.08 0.14
CA HIS A 149 2.56 -20.88 0.98
C HIS A 149 2.40 -21.36 2.42
N TRP A 150 1.15 -21.40 2.90
CA TRP A 150 0.82 -21.99 4.21
C TRP A 150 -0.50 -22.77 4.09
N PRO A 151 -0.45 -24.10 4.01
CA PRO A 151 -1.63 -24.93 3.78
C PRO A 151 -2.71 -24.74 4.82
N GLY A 152 -3.97 -24.71 4.39
CA GLY A 152 -5.16 -24.57 5.22
C GLY A 152 -6.43 -24.68 4.39
N SER A 153 -7.53 -24.21 4.96
CA SER A 153 -8.83 -24.13 4.27
C SER A 153 -9.49 -22.78 4.52
N TRP A 154 -10.38 -22.39 3.64
CA TRP A 154 -11.19 -21.20 3.80
C TRP A 154 -12.66 -21.47 3.45
N GLN A 155 -13.53 -20.59 3.93
CA GLN A 155 -14.95 -20.63 3.61
C GLN A 155 -15.50 -19.22 3.40
N ASP A 156 -16.41 -19.08 2.46
CA ASP A 156 -17.17 -17.86 2.26
C ASP A 156 -18.19 -17.69 3.41
N GLN A 157 -18.12 -16.56 4.09
CA GLN A 157 -19.05 -16.14 5.13
C GLN A 157 -19.71 -14.81 4.79
N SER A 158 -19.89 -14.53 3.50
CA SER A 158 -20.61 -13.35 3.03
C SER A 158 -22.02 -13.28 3.62
N GLN A 159 -22.38 -12.11 4.13
CA GLN A 159 -23.74 -11.85 4.63
C GLN A 159 -24.44 -10.88 3.68
N SER A 160 -25.64 -11.22 3.26
CA SER A 160 -26.44 -10.40 2.33
C SER A 160 -26.80 -8.99 2.86
N ALA A 161 -26.59 -8.71 4.13
CA ALA A 161 -26.88 -7.44 4.80
C ALA A 161 -25.61 -6.71 5.32
N ALA A 162 -24.40 -7.06 4.84
CA ALA A 162 -23.18 -6.42 5.29
C ALA A 162 -23.12 -4.93 4.87
N VAL A 163 -22.50 -4.12 5.71
CA VAL A 163 -22.20 -2.71 5.41
C VAL A 163 -21.46 -2.62 4.09
N HIS A 164 -21.87 -1.70 3.23
CA HIS A 164 -21.31 -1.50 1.88
C HIS A 164 -19.81 -1.20 1.97
N GLU A 165 -18.97 -2.19 1.76
CA GLU A 165 -17.56 -1.99 1.47
C GLU A 165 -17.38 -1.71 -0.02
N ALA A 166 -16.51 -0.75 -0.34
CA ALA A 166 -16.18 -0.45 -1.73
C ALA A 166 -15.73 -1.72 -2.47
N THR A 167 -16.38 -2.02 -3.59
CA THR A 167 -16.12 -3.23 -4.39
C THR A 167 -14.81 -3.09 -5.16
N PHE A 168 -14.48 -1.89 -5.63
CA PHE A 168 -13.29 -1.60 -6.41
C PHE A 168 -12.54 -0.39 -5.85
N LEU A 169 -11.23 -0.52 -5.75
CA LEU A 169 -10.29 0.56 -5.48
C LEU A 169 -9.01 0.34 -6.28
N GLY A 170 -8.61 1.32 -7.08
CA GLY A 170 -7.32 1.34 -7.78
C GLY A 170 -6.63 2.68 -7.62
N LEU A 171 -5.31 2.72 -7.60
CA LEU A 171 -4.50 3.92 -7.61
C LEU A 171 -3.75 4.05 -8.94
N ALA A 172 -3.86 5.21 -9.59
CA ALA A 172 -3.02 5.56 -10.74
C ALA A 172 -1.63 5.96 -10.24
N ILE A 173 -0.61 5.35 -10.81
CA ILE A 173 0.80 5.59 -10.48
C ILE A 173 1.59 6.29 -11.59
N ASP A 174 0.91 6.78 -12.62
CA ASP A 174 1.56 7.44 -13.76
C ASP A 174 2.45 8.61 -13.34
N LYS A 175 2.06 9.34 -12.31
CA LYS A 175 2.82 10.47 -11.79
C LYS A 175 4.13 10.01 -11.16
N SER A 176 4.11 8.99 -10.32
CA SER A 176 5.31 8.44 -9.68
C SER A 176 6.22 7.73 -10.67
N THR A 177 5.68 7.00 -11.64
CA THR A 177 6.49 6.36 -12.69
C THR A 177 7.19 7.38 -13.57
N ARG A 178 6.50 8.39 -14.08
CA ARG A 178 7.08 9.41 -14.97
C ARG A 178 7.89 10.47 -14.22
N GLY A 179 7.40 10.90 -13.05
CA GLY A 179 8.00 12.01 -12.31
C GLY A 179 9.19 11.62 -11.43
N LEU A 180 9.21 10.40 -10.92
CA LEU A 180 10.25 9.89 -10.02
C LEU A 180 11.08 8.76 -10.63
N ASN A 181 10.66 8.19 -11.76
CA ASN A 181 11.17 6.94 -12.32
C ASN A 181 11.06 5.79 -11.30
N TRP A 182 9.96 5.79 -10.52
CA TRP A 182 9.65 4.76 -9.56
C TRP A 182 8.66 3.78 -10.15
N TYR A 183 8.95 2.49 -10.01
CA TYR A 183 8.11 1.38 -10.45
C TYR A 183 8.03 0.34 -9.35
N PRO A 184 6.88 -0.34 -9.17
CA PRO A 184 6.82 -1.50 -8.29
C PRO A 184 7.76 -2.61 -8.79
N ARG A 185 8.25 -3.44 -7.87
CA ARG A 185 9.24 -4.50 -8.17
C ARG A 185 8.67 -5.89 -7.98
N TRP A 186 7.72 -6.05 -7.07
CA TRP A 186 7.15 -7.35 -6.76
C TRP A 186 5.75 -7.50 -7.33
N SER A 187 5.53 -8.64 -8.01
CA SER A 187 4.20 -9.04 -8.47
C SER A 187 3.26 -9.33 -7.29
N PHE A 188 1.97 -9.49 -7.57
CA PHE A 188 0.99 -9.92 -6.58
C PHE A 188 1.41 -11.23 -5.88
N ASP A 189 1.77 -12.27 -6.66
CA ASP A 189 2.17 -13.56 -6.10
C ASP A 189 3.40 -13.43 -5.19
N LYS A 190 4.41 -12.67 -5.61
CA LYS A 190 5.61 -12.41 -4.80
C LYS A 190 5.26 -11.66 -3.52
N THR A 191 4.39 -10.67 -3.59
CA THR A 191 3.91 -9.90 -2.44
C THR A 191 3.25 -10.80 -1.39
N ILE A 192 2.34 -11.68 -1.83
CA ILE A 192 1.68 -12.63 -0.92
C ILE A 192 2.69 -13.65 -0.37
N GLN A 193 3.53 -14.21 -1.23
CA GLN A 193 4.60 -15.14 -0.81
C GLN A 193 5.44 -14.54 0.32
N MET A 194 6.04 -13.39 0.09
CA MET A 194 6.94 -12.75 1.06
C MET A 194 6.24 -12.42 2.37
N THR A 195 4.97 -12.00 2.29
CA THR A 195 4.16 -11.73 3.48
C THR A 195 3.90 -13.01 4.28
N ILE A 196 3.38 -14.06 3.65
CA ILE A 196 2.99 -15.30 4.33
C ILE A 196 4.22 -16.05 4.85
N ASP A 197 5.29 -16.14 4.07
CA ASP A 197 6.54 -16.79 4.48
C ASP A 197 7.15 -16.13 5.72
N TRP A 198 7.07 -14.80 5.84
CA TRP A 198 7.53 -14.10 7.04
C TRP A 198 6.80 -14.58 8.28
N TYR A 199 5.46 -14.64 8.27
CA TYR A 199 4.67 -15.09 9.41
C TYR A 199 4.89 -16.56 9.73
N ARG A 200 4.99 -17.42 8.70
CA ARG A 200 5.23 -18.85 8.88
C ARG A 200 6.58 -19.10 9.54
N LYS A 201 7.64 -18.49 9.04
CA LYS A 201 8.99 -18.62 9.59
C LYS A 201 9.09 -18.07 11.02
N VAL A 202 8.41 -16.96 11.33
CA VAL A 202 8.31 -16.46 12.71
C VAL A 202 7.60 -17.47 13.62
N ALA A 203 6.52 -18.12 13.15
CA ALA A 203 5.84 -19.16 13.90
C ALA A 203 6.73 -20.42 14.10
N GLU A 204 7.65 -20.68 13.19
CA GLU A 204 8.68 -21.73 13.29
C GLU A 204 9.87 -21.33 14.20
N GLY A 205 9.89 -20.11 14.73
CA GLY A 205 10.87 -19.62 15.69
C GLY A 205 12.01 -18.79 15.11
N GLU A 206 11.94 -18.39 13.82
CA GLU A 206 12.93 -17.49 13.23
C GLU A 206 12.82 -16.06 13.76
N CYS A 207 13.93 -15.34 13.77
CA CYS A 207 13.96 -13.97 14.27
C CYS A 207 13.26 -12.99 13.28
N PRO A 208 12.20 -12.28 13.71
CA PRO A 208 11.44 -11.37 12.85
C PRO A 208 12.30 -10.28 12.19
N ARG A 209 13.29 -9.76 12.93
CA ARG A 209 14.21 -8.73 12.41
C ARG A 209 15.12 -9.28 11.31
N SER A 210 15.64 -10.48 11.47
CA SER A 210 16.50 -11.11 10.46
C SER A 210 15.73 -11.33 9.17
N LEU A 211 14.51 -11.84 9.26
CA LEU A 211 13.60 -12.03 8.13
C LEU A 211 13.28 -10.71 7.42
N ALA A 212 13.01 -9.66 8.16
CA ALA A 212 12.77 -8.34 7.57
C ALA A 212 13.99 -7.81 6.82
N LEU A 213 15.20 -7.97 7.37
CA LEU A 213 16.44 -7.57 6.72
C LEU A 213 16.74 -8.40 5.45
N GLU A 214 16.41 -9.69 5.46
CA GLU A 214 16.52 -10.55 4.27
C GLU A 214 15.56 -10.07 3.17
N GLN A 215 14.31 -9.77 3.51
CA GLN A 215 13.33 -9.25 2.57
C GLN A 215 13.75 -7.89 1.99
N ILE A 216 14.32 -6.99 2.78
CA ILE A 216 14.85 -5.72 2.29
C ILE A 216 15.95 -5.97 1.25
N ARG A 217 16.92 -6.84 1.55
CA ARG A 217 18.00 -7.17 0.60
C ARG A 217 17.47 -7.79 -0.69
N GLU A 218 16.52 -8.70 -0.57
CA GLU A 218 15.88 -9.32 -1.75
C GLU A 218 15.16 -8.27 -2.59
N TYR A 219 14.44 -7.34 -1.93
CA TYR A 219 13.75 -6.24 -2.60
C TYR A 219 14.73 -5.30 -3.33
N GLU A 220 15.85 -4.95 -2.68
CA GLU A 220 16.87 -4.09 -3.29
C GLU A 220 17.51 -4.73 -4.54
N CYS A 221 17.68 -6.06 -4.54
CA CYS A 221 18.21 -6.81 -5.68
C CYS A 221 17.18 -7.08 -6.79
N SER A 222 15.89 -6.84 -6.53
CA SER A 222 14.83 -7.09 -7.52
C SER A 222 14.82 -6.00 -8.59
N SER A 223 14.64 -6.40 -9.85
CA SER A 223 14.37 -5.46 -10.94
C SER A 223 12.96 -4.92 -10.85
N SER A 224 12.73 -3.72 -11.40
CA SER A 224 11.38 -3.17 -11.57
C SER A 224 10.57 -4.02 -12.55
N LEU A 225 9.26 -4.13 -12.31
CA LEU A 225 8.31 -4.83 -13.18
C LEU A 225 8.12 -4.11 -14.51
#